data_d6129fa695e36344fdbc1206e97e4ea4
#
_entry.id   d6129fa695e36344fdbc1206e97e4ea4
#
_cell.length_a   1.000
_cell.length_b   1.000
_cell.length_c   1.000
_cell.angle_alpha   90.00
_cell.angle_beta   90.00
_cell.angle_gamma   90.00
#
_symmetry.space_group_name_H-M   'P 1'
#
loop_
_entity.id
_entity.type
_entity.pdbx_description
1 polymer ?
#
loop_
_entity_poly.entity_id
_entity_poly.type
_entity_poly.pdbx_seq_one_letter_code
_entity_poly.pdbx_strand_id
1 'polypeptide(L)'
;MIPITTLVHEVARVLGPKPAIISDRWTVSYEELDERINRLANAYRELGLQHGDRFAVMATDSIEHIETALAICRAGGVYVPLNYRLREEEVGYLLSDSDPVLLAVDPDYLDIARAVRQKVTSVGHVVVFGAASDDVLAHDDVVSRGAATYPSVELRPDDVVQIQYSSGTTGLPKGAVLTHHTLSSRTAIGLVESGRFASDISFHNAPFFHVAGSQLDYSVLVKGGTVLRHRQFDAERAAHALQDLGVTSAFFVPSMINAVLQVPEISSLDFSKLRLIEYGAAPMPQAQLRAAIDVFGCSFVQLFGAGTEGGMQAILPAEDHIVGGTDVQTRRLSSIGRPTAFTEVRVINEDGMPVSPGEIGEIISRGPANMREYWGKPEATAETLRDGWLHAGDMATVDEDGYLYLVDRKKDMIIRGGENIYPTEIELALCEHPRVLEAAVIGVPDDHWGENVHAIVVTRPGETLTVDEVIEFCRQRLASYKKPASIEFVDVLPRNASGKILKRELREPYWKDAGRSI
;
A
#
# COMPACT_ATOMS: atom_id res chain seq x y z
N MET A 1 19.48 13.46 2.55
CA MET A 1 18.59 13.49 3.74
C MET A 1 19.15 12.59 4.84
N ILE A 2 18.78 12.84 6.12
CA ILE A 2 19.16 11.99 7.26
C ILE A 2 18.39 10.66 7.17
N PRO A 3 19.05 9.51 7.39
CA PRO A 3 18.39 8.20 7.41
C PRO A 3 17.27 8.11 8.45
N ILE A 4 16.16 7.42 8.11
CA ILE A 4 14.99 7.25 9.00
C ILE A 4 15.39 6.69 10.35
N THR A 5 16.24 5.67 10.35
CA THR A 5 16.67 5.01 11.59
C THR A 5 17.46 5.95 12.51
N THR A 6 18.21 6.91 11.94
CA THR A 6 18.88 7.98 12.70
C THR A 6 17.86 8.99 13.26
N LEU A 7 16.83 9.37 12.47
CA LEU A 7 15.77 10.26 12.93
C LEU A 7 14.98 9.62 14.09
N VAL A 8 14.65 8.33 14.02
CA VAL A 8 14.00 7.61 15.11
C VAL A 8 14.88 7.58 16.37
N HIS A 9 16.19 7.37 16.22
CA HIS A 9 17.14 7.45 17.34
C HIS A 9 17.13 8.82 18.02
N GLU A 10 17.19 9.90 17.25
CA GLU A 10 17.18 11.26 17.82
C GLU A 10 15.85 11.57 18.53
N VAL A 11 14.73 11.09 18.00
CA VAL A 11 13.41 11.22 18.67
C VAL A 11 13.38 10.43 19.97
N ALA A 12 13.93 9.20 19.97
CA ALA A 12 13.98 8.35 21.16
C ALA A 12 14.79 8.99 22.31
N ARG A 13 15.90 9.65 21.99
CA ARG A 13 16.71 10.41 22.97
C ARG A 13 15.95 11.53 23.67
N VAL A 14 14.93 12.10 23.01
CA VAL A 14 14.13 13.22 23.54
C VAL A 14 12.88 12.71 24.27
N LEU A 15 12.21 11.69 23.72
CA LEU A 15 10.90 11.24 24.23
C LEU A 15 10.97 10.09 25.22
N GLY A 16 12.10 9.36 25.30
CA GLY A 16 12.40 8.31 26.28
C GLY A 16 11.22 7.38 26.58
N PRO A 17 10.57 7.55 27.76
CA PRO A 17 9.53 6.63 28.25
C PRO A 17 8.18 6.74 27.53
N LYS A 18 8.03 7.66 26.57
CA LYS A 18 6.78 7.77 25.82
C LYS A 18 6.53 6.50 25.00
N PRO A 19 5.29 5.96 24.94
CA PRO A 19 4.94 4.87 24.05
C PRO A 19 5.25 5.20 22.59
N ALA A 20 6.07 4.37 21.93
CA ALA A 20 6.37 4.46 20.51
C ALA A 20 5.42 3.59 19.70
N ILE A 21 5.22 2.34 20.13
CA ILE A 21 4.34 1.38 19.44
C ILE A 21 3.49 0.65 20.48
N ILE A 22 2.20 0.57 20.21
CA ILE A 22 1.22 -0.26 20.95
C ILE A 22 0.78 -1.38 20.01
N SER A 23 0.87 -2.62 20.47
CA SER A 23 0.40 -3.79 19.72
C SER A 23 -0.61 -4.60 20.53
N ASP A 24 -1.16 -5.66 19.95
CA ASP A 24 -2.05 -6.60 20.61
C ASP A 24 -1.40 -7.31 21.82
N ARG A 25 -0.07 -7.41 21.84
CA ARG A 25 0.67 -8.22 22.82
C ARG A 25 1.33 -7.39 23.91
N TRP A 26 1.93 -6.26 23.53
CA TRP A 26 2.70 -5.41 24.43
C TRP A 26 2.89 -4.01 23.86
N THR A 27 3.41 -3.13 24.68
CA THR A 27 3.74 -1.74 24.31
C THR A 27 5.22 -1.53 24.51
N VAL A 28 5.86 -0.84 23.57
CA VAL A 28 7.27 -0.45 23.64
C VAL A 28 7.39 1.07 23.69
N SER A 29 8.19 1.59 24.60
CA SER A 29 8.55 3.01 24.65
C SER A 29 9.58 3.37 23.59
N TYR A 30 9.82 4.66 23.36
CA TYR A 30 10.85 5.13 22.43
C TYR A 30 12.26 4.68 22.84
N GLU A 31 12.60 4.76 24.14
CA GLU A 31 13.92 4.34 24.64
C GLU A 31 14.10 2.82 24.52
N GLU A 32 13.10 2.02 24.87
CA GLU A 32 13.15 0.57 24.72
C GLU A 32 13.22 0.15 23.25
N LEU A 33 12.44 0.78 22.37
CA LEU A 33 12.49 0.53 20.93
C LEU A 33 13.88 0.82 20.37
N ASP A 34 14.47 1.97 20.71
CA ASP A 34 15.80 2.35 20.21
C ASP A 34 16.90 1.43 20.75
N GLU A 35 16.84 1.05 22.02
CA GLU A 35 17.78 0.07 22.61
C GLU A 35 17.67 -1.27 21.89
N ARG A 36 16.46 -1.80 21.66
CA ARG A 36 16.23 -3.06 20.95
C ARG A 36 16.73 -3.00 19.52
N ILE A 37 16.50 -1.88 18.81
CA ILE A 37 17.03 -1.65 17.45
C ILE A 37 18.56 -1.63 17.46
N ASN A 38 19.21 -1.00 18.44
CA ASN A 38 20.68 -1.00 18.55
C ASN A 38 21.20 -2.42 18.75
N ARG A 39 20.61 -3.17 19.69
CA ARG A 39 20.97 -4.55 19.98
C ARG A 39 20.83 -5.45 18.76
N LEU A 40 19.69 -5.38 18.08
CA LEU A 40 19.45 -6.14 16.85
C LEU A 40 20.44 -5.78 15.75
N ALA A 41 20.69 -4.49 15.51
CA ALA A 41 21.63 -4.04 14.48
C ALA A 41 23.06 -4.56 14.73
N ASN A 42 23.55 -4.53 15.97
CA ASN A 42 24.84 -5.08 16.34
C ASN A 42 24.85 -6.61 16.19
N ALA A 43 23.82 -7.31 16.68
CA ALA A 43 23.73 -8.76 16.57
C ALA A 43 23.65 -9.24 15.11
N TYR A 44 22.90 -8.56 14.24
CA TYR A 44 22.85 -8.90 12.81
C TYR A 44 24.20 -8.77 12.13
N ARG A 45 25.00 -7.77 12.51
CA ARG A 45 26.38 -7.63 12.02
C ARG A 45 27.26 -8.77 12.53
N GLU A 46 27.10 -9.20 13.77
CA GLU A 46 27.82 -10.38 14.32
C GLU A 46 27.39 -11.68 13.63
N LEU A 47 26.14 -11.78 13.17
CA LEU A 47 25.62 -12.88 12.35
C LEU A 47 26.08 -12.80 10.88
N GLY A 48 26.90 -11.81 10.50
CA GLY A 48 27.53 -11.71 9.20
C GLY A 48 26.90 -10.70 8.25
N LEU A 49 25.87 -9.95 8.65
CA LEU A 49 25.27 -8.89 7.82
C LEU A 49 26.30 -7.80 7.52
N GLN A 50 26.67 -7.64 6.25
CA GLN A 50 27.58 -6.58 5.79
C GLN A 50 26.78 -5.41 5.22
N HIS A 51 27.47 -4.27 5.02
CA HIS A 51 26.87 -3.11 4.37
C HIS A 51 26.39 -3.45 2.96
N GLY A 52 25.11 -3.16 2.66
CA GLY A 52 24.47 -3.46 1.38
C GLY A 52 23.96 -4.89 1.24
N ASP A 53 24.18 -5.78 2.20
CA ASP A 53 23.58 -7.11 2.20
C ASP A 53 22.07 -7.04 2.41
N ARG A 54 21.34 -7.94 1.77
CA ARG A 54 19.88 -8.03 1.87
C ARG A 54 19.49 -8.92 3.03
N PHE A 55 18.49 -8.47 3.76
CA PHE A 55 17.86 -9.22 4.83
C PHE A 55 16.34 -9.27 4.57
N ALA A 56 15.83 -10.44 4.26
CA ALA A 56 14.41 -10.64 3.97
C ALA A 56 13.59 -10.86 5.25
N VAL A 57 12.37 -10.32 5.28
CA VAL A 57 11.45 -10.49 6.42
C VAL A 57 10.07 -10.89 5.91
N MET A 58 9.56 -12.04 6.39
CA MET A 58 8.24 -12.59 6.09
C MET A 58 7.42 -12.71 7.38
N ALA A 59 6.70 -11.66 7.72
CA ALA A 59 5.98 -11.59 8.99
C ALA A 59 4.70 -10.78 8.88
N THR A 60 3.75 -11.05 9.78
CA THR A 60 2.60 -10.21 10.05
C THR A 60 3.01 -8.93 10.77
N ASP A 61 2.04 -8.07 11.05
CA ASP A 61 2.30 -6.80 11.73
C ASP A 61 2.60 -7.05 13.22
N SER A 62 3.76 -6.60 13.65
CA SER A 62 4.24 -6.76 15.03
C SER A 62 5.32 -5.74 15.37
N ILE A 63 5.63 -5.55 16.64
CA ILE A 63 6.75 -4.73 17.08
C ILE A 63 8.06 -5.34 16.57
N GLU A 64 8.19 -6.66 16.65
CA GLU A 64 9.35 -7.42 16.20
C GLU A 64 9.65 -7.18 14.71
N HIS A 65 8.62 -7.05 13.88
CA HIS A 65 8.78 -6.73 12.46
C HIS A 65 9.32 -5.30 12.25
N ILE A 66 8.73 -4.31 12.96
CA ILE A 66 9.11 -2.90 12.83
C ILE A 66 10.54 -2.67 13.34
N GLU A 67 10.88 -3.21 14.53
CA GLU A 67 12.24 -3.06 15.07
C GLU A 67 13.30 -3.78 14.23
N THR A 68 12.96 -4.96 13.66
CA THR A 68 13.83 -5.69 12.73
C THR A 68 14.11 -4.87 11.47
N ALA A 69 13.08 -4.29 10.85
CA ALA A 69 13.25 -3.44 9.65
C ALA A 69 14.15 -2.22 9.93
N LEU A 70 13.93 -1.53 11.06
CA LEU A 70 14.76 -0.39 11.47
C LEU A 70 16.19 -0.81 11.84
N ALA A 71 16.37 -1.98 12.45
CA ALA A 71 17.68 -2.52 12.81
C ALA A 71 18.50 -2.92 11.58
N ILE A 72 17.87 -3.55 10.57
CA ILE A 72 18.53 -3.84 9.29
C ILE A 72 19.07 -2.55 8.67
N CYS A 73 18.21 -1.52 8.58
CA CYS A 73 18.62 -0.22 8.05
C CYS A 73 19.76 0.43 8.86
N ARG A 74 19.71 0.31 10.21
CA ARG A 74 20.73 0.84 11.11
C ARG A 74 22.06 0.10 11.01
N ALA A 75 22.02 -1.18 10.70
CA ALA A 75 23.21 -2.01 10.47
C ALA A 75 23.86 -1.77 9.10
N GLY A 76 23.27 -0.96 8.24
CA GLY A 76 23.70 -0.74 6.85
C GLY A 76 23.24 -1.84 5.88
N GLY A 77 22.33 -2.69 6.31
CA GLY A 77 21.70 -3.72 5.46
C GLY A 77 20.53 -3.18 4.64
N VAL A 78 20.05 -4.01 3.71
CA VAL A 78 18.93 -3.72 2.81
C VAL A 78 17.73 -4.55 3.25
N TYR A 79 16.68 -3.90 3.72
CA TYR A 79 15.43 -4.53 4.12
C TYR A 79 14.65 -5.02 2.89
N VAL A 80 14.28 -6.30 2.88
CA VAL A 80 13.47 -6.93 1.83
C VAL A 80 12.18 -7.46 2.44
N PRO A 81 11.12 -6.63 2.49
CA PRO A 81 9.82 -7.09 2.99
C PRO A 81 9.17 -8.09 2.04
N LEU A 82 8.72 -9.21 2.58
CA LEU A 82 7.98 -10.24 1.87
C LEU A 82 6.53 -10.25 2.31
N ASN A 83 5.62 -10.38 1.34
CA ASN A 83 4.22 -10.59 1.64
C ASN A 83 4.03 -11.99 2.27
N TYR A 84 3.59 -12.04 3.50
CA TYR A 84 3.40 -13.28 4.27
C TYR A 84 2.30 -14.22 3.73
N ARG A 85 1.48 -13.73 2.76
CA ARG A 85 0.42 -14.52 2.11
C ARG A 85 0.92 -15.28 0.88
N LEU A 86 2.18 -15.07 0.49
CA LEU A 86 2.79 -15.77 -0.64
C LEU A 86 3.06 -17.24 -0.30
N ARG A 87 3.03 -18.07 -1.35
CA ARG A 87 3.35 -19.48 -1.27
C ARG A 87 4.85 -19.72 -1.45
N GLU A 88 5.30 -20.93 -1.15
CA GLU A 88 6.71 -21.33 -1.21
C GLU A 88 7.40 -20.95 -2.53
N GLU A 89 6.76 -21.21 -3.68
CA GLU A 89 7.35 -20.93 -4.99
C GLU A 89 7.57 -19.44 -5.23
N GLU A 90 6.58 -18.62 -4.83
CA GLU A 90 6.66 -17.17 -4.95
C GLU A 90 7.72 -16.58 -4.02
N VAL A 91 7.77 -17.05 -2.76
CA VAL A 91 8.81 -16.67 -1.80
C VAL A 91 10.18 -17.11 -2.32
N GLY A 92 10.28 -18.32 -2.88
CA GLY A 92 11.50 -18.84 -3.51
C GLY A 92 12.01 -17.93 -4.63
N TYR A 93 11.11 -17.45 -5.48
CA TYR A 93 11.47 -16.46 -6.53
C TYR A 93 12.03 -15.18 -5.94
N LEU A 94 11.33 -14.55 -4.95
CA LEU A 94 11.75 -13.29 -4.35
C LEU A 94 13.10 -13.40 -3.64
N LEU A 95 13.32 -14.50 -2.91
CA LEU A 95 14.60 -14.75 -2.24
C LEU A 95 15.72 -15.05 -3.23
N SER A 96 15.44 -15.74 -4.34
CA SER A 96 16.45 -15.98 -5.40
C SER A 96 16.82 -14.70 -6.15
N ASP A 97 15.85 -13.79 -6.36
CA ASP A 97 16.07 -12.50 -7.04
C ASP A 97 16.81 -11.49 -6.13
N SER A 98 16.46 -11.43 -4.84
CA SER A 98 17.09 -10.50 -3.87
C SER A 98 18.37 -11.03 -3.23
N ASP A 99 18.60 -12.35 -3.25
CA ASP A 99 19.78 -13.02 -2.69
C ASP A 99 20.14 -12.57 -1.26
N PRO A 100 19.24 -12.75 -0.26
CA PRO A 100 19.47 -12.27 1.10
C PRO A 100 20.42 -13.20 1.88
N VAL A 101 21.20 -12.62 2.79
CA VAL A 101 22.08 -13.38 3.70
C VAL A 101 21.39 -13.82 4.98
N LEU A 102 20.32 -13.14 5.37
CA LEU A 102 19.51 -13.44 6.54
C LEU A 102 18.02 -13.42 6.17
N LEU A 103 17.22 -14.22 6.90
CA LEU A 103 15.76 -14.28 6.77
C LEU A 103 15.13 -14.23 8.16
N ALA A 104 14.18 -13.33 8.38
CA ALA A 104 13.35 -13.32 9.58
C ALA A 104 11.91 -13.71 9.24
N VAL A 105 11.27 -14.49 10.11
CA VAL A 105 9.92 -15.00 9.86
C VAL A 105 9.08 -15.07 11.14
N ASP A 106 7.76 -14.92 11.01
CA ASP A 106 6.84 -15.38 12.04
C ASP A 106 6.85 -16.91 12.15
N PRO A 107 6.52 -17.48 13.31
CA PRO A 107 6.42 -18.93 13.50
C PRO A 107 5.53 -19.63 12.48
N ASP A 108 4.44 -18.97 12.06
CA ASP A 108 3.45 -19.50 11.11
C ASP A 108 4.05 -19.77 9.71
N TYR A 109 5.19 -19.14 9.37
CA TYR A 109 5.86 -19.25 8.05
C TYR A 109 7.19 -19.98 8.10
N LEU A 110 7.52 -20.60 9.24
CA LEU A 110 8.81 -21.27 9.45
C LEU A 110 9.03 -22.44 8.48
N ASP A 111 7.98 -23.18 8.17
CA ASP A 111 8.08 -24.31 7.23
C ASP A 111 8.40 -23.85 5.81
N ILE A 112 7.81 -22.73 5.36
CA ILE A 112 8.14 -22.08 4.08
C ILE A 112 9.61 -21.63 4.10
N ALA A 113 10.04 -20.96 5.19
CA ALA A 113 11.43 -20.51 5.32
C ALA A 113 12.44 -21.66 5.24
N ARG A 114 12.15 -22.78 5.89
CA ARG A 114 12.98 -24.00 5.85
C ARG A 114 13.06 -24.61 4.44
N ALA A 115 11.91 -24.73 3.77
CA ALA A 115 11.84 -25.29 2.42
C ALA A 115 12.61 -24.40 1.41
N VAL A 116 12.43 -23.09 1.49
CA VAL A 116 13.11 -22.17 0.55
C VAL A 116 14.61 -22.06 0.85
N ARG A 117 15.04 -22.06 2.13
CA ARG A 117 16.46 -22.06 2.50
C ARG A 117 17.26 -23.23 1.88
N GLN A 118 16.62 -24.37 1.63
CA GLN A 118 17.28 -25.50 0.94
C GLN A 118 17.61 -25.18 -0.53
N LYS A 119 16.86 -24.24 -1.13
CA LYS A 119 17.02 -23.84 -2.55
C LYS A 119 17.86 -22.56 -2.67
N VAL A 120 17.75 -21.64 -1.71
CA VAL A 120 18.45 -20.34 -1.66
C VAL A 120 19.56 -20.41 -0.62
N THR A 121 20.75 -20.81 -1.07
CA THR A 121 21.89 -21.12 -0.19
C THR A 121 22.60 -19.91 0.40
N SER A 122 22.28 -18.69 -0.06
CA SER A 122 22.81 -17.43 0.52
C SER A 122 22.28 -17.18 1.95
N VAL A 123 21.10 -17.70 2.30
CA VAL A 123 20.50 -17.52 3.63
C VAL A 123 21.30 -18.32 4.68
N GLY A 124 22.23 -17.65 5.36
CA GLY A 124 23.07 -18.23 6.41
C GLY A 124 22.29 -18.54 7.69
N HIS A 125 21.45 -17.62 8.15
CA HIS A 125 20.67 -17.76 9.37
C HIS A 125 19.21 -17.40 9.16
N VAL A 126 18.32 -18.10 9.90
CA VAL A 126 16.90 -17.78 10.01
C VAL A 126 16.62 -17.31 11.44
N VAL A 127 15.95 -16.16 11.57
CA VAL A 127 15.47 -15.59 12.85
C VAL A 127 13.97 -15.79 12.91
N VAL A 128 13.45 -16.35 14.01
CA VAL A 128 12.00 -16.53 14.19
C VAL A 128 11.46 -15.57 15.26
N PHE A 129 10.34 -14.91 14.98
CA PHE A 129 9.63 -14.06 15.95
C PHE A 129 8.84 -14.91 16.96
N GLY A 130 9.56 -15.84 17.59
CA GLY A 130 9.02 -16.87 18.50
C GLY A 130 10.14 -17.67 19.12
N ALA A 131 9.83 -18.90 19.57
CA ALA A 131 10.78 -19.78 20.23
C ALA A 131 11.85 -20.32 19.25
N ALA A 132 13.08 -20.39 19.71
CA ALA A 132 14.20 -21.01 18.98
C ALA A 132 13.98 -22.51 18.78
N SER A 133 14.65 -23.06 17.74
CA SER A 133 14.87 -24.48 17.54
C SER A 133 16.30 -24.69 17.03
N ASP A 134 16.73 -25.94 16.90
CA ASP A 134 18.14 -26.27 16.58
C ASP A 134 18.67 -25.59 15.28
N ASP A 135 17.77 -25.24 14.36
CA ASP A 135 18.11 -24.69 13.03
C ASP A 135 17.76 -23.20 12.86
N VAL A 136 17.13 -22.55 13.88
CA VAL A 136 16.71 -21.16 13.82
C VAL A 136 16.99 -20.43 15.14
N LEU A 137 17.22 -19.11 15.05
CA LEU A 137 17.48 -18.24 16.18
C LEU A 137 16.19 -17.58 16.65
N ALA A 138 15.91 -17.57 17.96
CA ALA A 138 14.82 -16.75 18.48
C ALA A 138 15.18 -15.26 18.41
N HIS A 139 14.24 -14.45 18.00
CA HIS A 139 14.42 -13.00 17.90
C HIS A 139 14.85 -12.37 19.24
N ASP A 140 14.23 -12.73 20.37
CA ASP A 140 14.58 -12.20 21.67
C ASP A 140 15.98 -12.62 22.14
N ASP A 141 16.44 -13.81 21.75
CA ASP A 141 17.82 -14.23 21.98
C ASP A 141 18.81 -13.38 21.16
N VAL A 142 18.46 -13.05 19.93
CA VAL A 142 19.26 -12.15 19.08
C VAL A 142 19.31 -10.76 19.69
N VAL A 143 18.17 -10.21 20.13
CA VAL A 143 18.12 -8.93 20.88
C VAL A 143 19.06 -8.98 22.10
N SER A 144 19.00 -10.03 22.90
CA SER A 144 19.76 -10.14 24.15
C SER A 144 21.29 -10.18 23.95
N ARG A 145 21.75 -10.71 22.81
CA ARG A 145 23.20 -10.87 22.51
C ARG A 145 23.86 -9.59 22.05
N GLY A 146 23.14 -8.72 21.34
CA GLY A 146 23.72 -7.53 20.75
C GLY A 146 24.00 -6.42 21.78
N ALA A 147 25.00 -5.58 21.48
CA ALA A 147 25.33 -4.41 22.28
C ALA A 147 24.24 -3.33 22.14
N ALA A 148 23.88 -2.67 23.27
CA ALA A 148 22.88 -1.60 23.28
C ALA A 148 23.37 -0.27 22.66
N THR A 149 24.66 -0.16 22.37
CA THR A 149 25.26 1.05 21.81
C THR A 149 24.86 1.23 20.34
N TYR A 150 24.66 2.47 19.93
CA TYR A 150 24.43 2.80 18.50
C TYR A 150 25.59 2.27 17.65
N PRO A 151 25.33 1.45 16.61
CA PRO A 151 26.40 0.84 15.83
C PRO A 151 27.21 1.88 15.04
N SER A 152 28.52 1.70 14.97
CA SER A 152 29.41 2.55 14.18
C SER A 152 29.36 2.15 12.70
N VAL A 153 28.31 2.59 12.01
CA VAL A 153 28.10 2.36 10.57
C VAL A 153 27.90 3.70 9.88
N GLU A 154 28.66 3.97 8.85
CA GLU A 154 28.44 5.14 8.00
C GLU A 154 27.29 4.83 7.04
N LEU A 155 26.17 5.56 7.18
CA LEU A 155 25.01 5.47 6.30
C LEU A 155 24.99 6.69 5.37
N ARG A 156 25.00 6.45 4.06
CA ARG A 156 24.96 7.49 3.03
C ARG A 156 23.56 7.65 2.45
N PRO A 157 23.18 8.85 2.03
CA PRO A 157 21.86 9.09 1.42
C PRO A 157 21.55 8.17 0.23
N ASP A 158 22.55 7.82 -0.58
CA ASP A 158 22.40 7.02 -1.78
C ASP A 158 22.55 5.50 -1.54
N ASP A 159 22.87 5.08 -0.31
CA ASP A 159 22.87 3.65 0.03
C ASP A 159 21.47 3.07 -0.14
N VAL A 160 21.40 1.86 -0.70
CA VAL A 160 20.17 1.10 -0.79
C VAL A 160 19.73 0.70 0.60
N VAL A 161 18.49 0.98 0.96
CA VAL A 161 17.95 0.68 2.28
C VAL A 161 16.81 -0.32 2.22
N GLN A 162 16.12 -0.41 1.06
CA GLN A 162 14.98 -1.30 0.90
C GLN A 162 14.82 -1.73 -0.56
N ILE A 163 14.46 -3.00 -0.77
CA ILE A 163 13.98 -3.51 -2.04
C ILE A 163 12.52 -3.91 -1.84
N GLN A 164 11.62 -3.12 -2.38
CA GLN A 164 10.17 -3.30 -2.24
C GLN A 164 9.61 -3.99 -3.48
N TYR A 165 9.15 -5.24 -3.34
CA TYR A 165 8.56 -5.96 -4.46
C TYR A 165 7.15 -5.47 -4.78
N SER A 166 6.88 -5.24 -6.06
CA SER A 166 5.54 -4.95 -6.58
C SER A 166 4.69 -6.23 -6.63
N SER A 167 3.36 -6.08 -6.66
CA SER A 167 2.42 -7.22 -6.70
C SER A 167 2.35 -7.96 -8.04
N GLY A 168 3.25 -7.63 -9.00
CA GLY A 168 3.40 -8.37 -10.26
C GLY A 168 2.14 -8.52 -11.11
N THR A 169 1.36 -7.46 -11.28
CA THR A 169 0.10 -7.53 -12.05
C THR A 169 0.26 -7.84 -13.53
N THR A 170 1.49 -7.81 -14.07
CA THR A 170 1.81 -8.04 -15.49
C THR A 170 2.92 -9.06 -15.72
N GLY A 171 3.32 -9.81 -14.70
CA GLY A 171 4.43 -10.74 -14.78
C GLY A 171 5.00 -11.06 -13.41
N LEU A 172 6.25 -11.51 -13.36
CA LEU A 172 6.96 -11.74 -12.10
C LEU A 172 7.12 -10.43 -11.32
N PRO A 173 7.03 -10.44 -9.98
CA PRO A 173 7.26 -9.27 -9.14
C PRO A 173 8.62 -8.62 -9.42
N LYS A 174 8.66 -7.29 -9.43
CA LYS A 174 9.89 -6.50 -9.59
C LYS A 174 10.22 -5.78 -8.29
N GLY A 175 11.46 -5.81 -7.87
CA GLY A 175 11.93 -5.13 -6.65
C GLY A 175 12.30 -3.67 -6.93
N ALA A 176 11.46 -2.72 -6.49
CA ALA A 176 11.79 -1.30 -6.53
C ALA A 176 12.86 -0.96 -5.48
N VAL A 177 13.96 -0.37 -5.91
CA VAL A 177 15.10 -0.01 -5.06
C VAL A 177 14.87 1.36 -4.45
N LEU A 178 14.83 1.40 -3.11
CA LEU A 178 14.74 2.63 -2.33
C LEU A 178 16.07 2.90 -1.62
N THR A 179 16.53 4.13 -1.70
CA THR A 179 17.70 4.61 -0.96
C THR A 179 17.27 5.26 0.36
N HIS A 180 18.23 5.53 1.28
CA HIS A 180 17.93 6.34 2.45
C HIS A 180 17.35 7.70 2.08
N HIS A 181 17.83 8.32 0.99
CA HIS A 181 17.29 9.57 0.48
C HIS A 181 15.82 9.42 0.07
N THR A 182 15.50 8.38 -0.71
CA THR A 182 14.13 8.10 -1.16
C THR A 182 13.19 7.86 0.02
N LEU A 183 13.57 6.97 0.95
CA LEU A 183 12.73 6.61 2.09
C LEU A 183 12.47 7.82 3.01
N SER A 184 13.51 8.62 3.29
CA SER A 184 13.38 9.83 4.11
C SER A 184 12.55 10.91 3.41
N SER A 185 12.64 11.02 2.07
CA SER A 185 11.83 11.95 1.30
C SER A 185 10.35 11.58 1.34
N ARG A 186 10.03 10.29 1.19
CA ARG A 186 8.65 9.78 1.33
C ARG A 186 8.08 10.07 2.71
N THR A 187 8.88 9.86 3.76
CA THR A 187 8.50 10.18 5.14
C THR A 187 8.27 11.67 5.33
N ALA A 188 9.13 12.53 4.77
CA ALA A 188 8.98 13.98 4.85
C ALA A 188 7.71 14.47 4.13
N ILE A 189 7.39 13.93 2.95
CA ILE A 189 6.13 14.20 2.25
C ILE A 189 4.94 13.81 3.14
N GLY A 190 4.94 12.60 3.73
CA GLY A 190 3.90 12.18 4.64
C GLY A 190 3.73 13.11 5.86
N LEU A 191 4.83 13.61 6.42
CA LEU A 191 4.79 14.57 7.54
C LEU A 191 4.20 15.92 7.15
N VAL A 192 4.48 16.41 5.94
CA VAL A 192 3.94 17.69 5.44
C VAL A 192 2.46 17.58 5.15
N GLU A 193 2.05 16.50 4.47
CA GLU A 193 0.70 16.37 3.92
C GLU A 193 -0.34 15.89 4.94
N SER A 194 0.05 15.03 5.89
CA SER A 194 -0.89 14.39 6.82
C SER A 194 -1.20 15.22 8.07
N GLY A 195 -0.58 16.37 8.27
CA GLY A 195 -0.84 17.22 9.44
C GLY A 195 -0.66 16.49 10.77
N ARG A 196 0.39 15.65 10.90
CA ARG A 196 0.66 14.83 12.08
C ARG A 196 1.20 15.63 13.26
N PHE A 197 0.79 15.23 14.47
CA PHE A 197 1.27 15.80 15.73
C PHE A 197 2.05 14.76 16.54
N ALA A 198 3.00 15.24 17.36
CA ALA A 198 3.69 14.37 18.29
C ALA A 198 2.77 13.75 19.36
N SER A 199 1.59 14.33 19.60
CA SER A 199 0.58 13.78 20.51
C SER A 199 -0.31 12.71 19.87
N ASP A 200 -0.17 12.45 18.58
CA ASP A 200 -1.04 11.49 17.89
C ASP A 200 -0.82 10.06 18.39
N ILE A 201 -1.93 9.34 18.55
CA ILE A 201 -2.00 7.89 18.55
C ILE A 201 -2.60 7.52 17.19
N SER A 202 -1.78 6.93 16.33
CA SER A 202 -2.13 6.64 14.95
C SER A 202 -2.36 5.16 14.73
N PHE A 203 -3.58 4.78 14.36
CA PHE A 203 -3.95 3.40 14.07
C PHE A 203 -3.73 3.08 12.59
N HIS A 204 -2.77 2.20 12.30
CA HIS A 204 -2.46 1.77 10.96
C HIS A 204 -2.58 0.24 10.84
N ASN A 205 -3.47 -0.23 9.96
CA ASN A 205 -3.65 -1.66 9.69
C ASN A 205 -3.39 -2.06 8.23
N ALA A 206 -2.86 -1.13 7.42
CA ALA A 206 -2.20 -1.53 6.17
C ALA A 206 -0.96 -2.37 6.52
N PRO A 207 -0.75 -3.54 5.87
CA PRO A 207 0.35 -4.44 6.22
C PRO A 207 1.72 -3.73 6.19
N PHE A 208 2.55 -3.96 7.20
CA PHE A 208 3.85 -3.28 7.33
C PHE A 208 4.82 -3.64 6.21
N PHE A 209 4.72 -4.84 5.64
CA PHE A 209 5.51 -5.21 4.46
C PHE A 209 5.13 -4.40 3.21
N HIS A 210 3.94 -3.77 3.18
CA HIS A 210 3.50 -2.91 2.09
C HIS A 210 3.97 -1.47 2.32
N VAL A 211 4.25 -0.76 1.21
CA VAL A 211 4.77 0.61 1.24
C VAL A 211 3.91 1.58 2.06
N ALA A 212 2.59 1.50 1.96
CA ALA A 212 1.68 2.36 2.72
C ALA A 212 1.81 2.10 4.23
N GLY A 213 1.87 0.83 4.66
CA GLY A 213 1.99 0.46 6.07
C GLY A 213 3.27 0.99 6.70
N SER A 214 4.43 0.66 6.14
CA SER A 214 5.73 1.04 6.71
C SER A 214 5.98 2.56 6.68
N GLN A 215 5.62 3.25 5.58
CA GLN A 215 5.89 4.68 5.46
C GLN A 215 5.02 5.55 6.38
N LEU A 216 3.77 5.16 6.58
CA LEU A 216 2.91 5.83 7.55
C LEU A 216 3.46 5.68 8.97
N ASP A 217 3.91 4.48 9.36
CA ASP A 217 4.52 4.25 10.67
C ASP A 217 5.81 5.05 10.87
N TYR A 218 6.69 5.08 9.86
CA TYR A 218 7.91 5.87 9.93
C TYR A 218 7.60 7.36 10.12
N SER A 219 6.57 7.89 9.46
CA SER A 219 6.21 9.29 9.63
C SER A 219 5.69 9.58 11.04
N VAL A 220 4.93 8.65 11.65
CA VAL A 220 4.48 8.78 13.05
C VAL A 220 5.66 8.71 14.01
N LEU A 221 6.55 7.73 13.88
CA LEU A 221 7.71 7.55 14.75
C LEU A 221 8.69 8.74 14.66
N VAL A 222 8.98 9.24 13.45
CA VAL A 222 9.84 10.41 13.26
C VAL A 222 9.21 11.69 13.81
N LYS A 223 7.87 11.80 13.79
CA LYS A 223 7.15 12.93 14.41
C LYS A 223 7.13 12.84 15.94
N GLY A 224 7.37 11.68 16.50
CA GLY A 224 7.27 11.42 17.94
C GLY A 224 5.86 11.04 18.39
N GLY A 225 4.98 10.61 17.49
CA GLY A 225 3.65 10.04 17.79
C GLY A 225 3.73 8.61 18.29
N THR A 226 2.60 8.00 18.54
CA THR A 226 2.47 6.58 18.94
C THR A 226 1.80 5.81 17.81
N VAL A 227 2.42 4.74 17.33
CA VAL A 227 1.84 3.81 16.36
C VAL A 227 1.02 2.78 17.10
N LEU A 228 -0.24 2.58 16.72
CA LEU A 228 -1.08 1.47 17.14
C LEU A 228 -1.21 0.46 15.99
N ARG A 229 -0.91 -0.81 16.28
CA ARG A 229 -1.04 -1.89 15.31
C ARG A 229 -1.70 -3.13 15.87
N HIS A 230 -2.64 -3.66 15.12
CA HIS A 230 -3.12 -5.03 15.32
C HIS A 230 -2.39 -5.97 14.35
N ARG A 231 -2.16 -7.20 14.78
CA ARG A 231 -1.48 -8.22 13.96
C ARG A 231 -2.20 -8.47 12.62
N GLN A 232 -3.53 -8.41 12.65
CA GLN A 232 -4.41 -8.51 11.48
C GLN A 232 -5.59 -7.56 11.65
N PHE A 233 -6.13 -7.09 10.54
CA PHE A 233 -7.33 -6.27 10.55
C PHE A 233 -8.56 -7.10 10.93
N ASP A 234 -9.29 -6.59 11.90
CA ASP A 234 -10.62 -7.01 12.30
C ASP A 234 -11.48 -5.77 12.51
N ALA A 235 -12.65 -5.71 11.89
CA ALA A 235 -13.46 -4.49 11.85
C ALA A 235 -14.01 -4.08 13.22
N GLU A 236 -14.49 -5.05 14.01
CA GLU A 236 -15.03 -4.81 15.35
C GLU A 236 -13.92 -4.34 16.31
N ARG A 237 -12.80 -5.05 16.33
CA ARG A 237 -11.63 -4.64 17.12
C ARG A 237 -11.08 -3.28 16.70
N ALA A 238 -11.08 -2.98 15.40
CA ALA A 238 -10.64 -1.68 14.89
C ALA A 238 -11.58 -0.57 15.38
N ALA A 239 -12.90 -0.75 15.27
CA ALA A 239 -13.89 0.21 15.74
C ALA A 239 -13.72 0.51 17.25
N HIS A 240 -13.60 -0.54 18.08
CA HIS A 240 -13.37 -0.37 19.52
C HIS A 240 -12.02 0.26 19.84
N ALA A 241 -10.94 -0.10 19.13
CA ALA A 241 -9.63 0.50 19.35
C ALA A 241 -9.63 2.02 19.09
N LEU A 242 -10.38 2.50 18.09
CA LEU A 242 -10.53 3.94 17.83
C LEU A 242 -11.07 4.69 19.05
N GLN A 243 -12.04 4.12 19.77
CA GLN A 243 -12.61 4.69 21.00
C GLN A 243 -11.70 4.47 22.21
N ASP A 244 -11.42 3.17 22.53
CA ASP A 244 -10.90 2.75 23.84
C ASP A 244 -9.45 3.18 24.06
N LEU A 245 -8.65 3.22 22.99
CA LEU A 245 -7.24 3.62 23.04
C LEU A 245 -7.02 5.10 22.72
N GLY A 246 -8.11 5.85 22.49
CA GLY A 246 -8.05 7.28 22.24
C GLY A 246 -7.29 7.63 20.97
N VAL A 247 -7.48 6.85 19.92
CA VAL A 247 -6.87 7.07 18.60
C VAL A 247 -7.25 8.44 18.06
N THR A 248 -6.24 9.17 17.58
CA THR A 248 -6.43 10.53 17.04
C THR A 248 -6.34 10.59 15.53
N SER A 249 -5.65 9.62 14.92
CA SER A 249 -5.60 9.46 13.46
C SER A 249 -5.58 7.99 13.07
N ALA A 250 -6.12 7.67 11.89
CA ALA A 250 -6.13 6.31 11.36
C ALA A 250 -5.87 6.30 9.86
N PHE A 251 -5.30 5.20 9.34
CA PHE A 251 -5.26 4.91 7.92
C PHE A 251 -6.06 3.65 7.61
N PHE A 252 -6.98 3.77 6.67
CA PHE A 252 -7.77 2.64 6.18
C PHE A 252 -7.82 2.62 4.65
N VAL A 253 -7.83 1.43 4.07
CA VAL A 253 -8.28 1.30 2.68
C VAL A 253 -9.82 1.31 2.62
N PRO A 254 -10.45 1.68 1.49
CA PRO A 254 -11.91 1.80 1.39
C PRO A 254 -12.69 0.57 1.87
N SER A 255 -12.19 -0.65 1.60
CA SER A 255 -12.83 -1.87 2.08
C SER A 255 -12.79 -2.02 3.61
N MET A 256 -11.74 -1.53 4.29
CA MET A 256 -11.66 -1.51 5.75
C MET A 256 -12.66 -0.50 6.33
N ILE A 257 -12.77 0.70 5.74
CA ILE A 257 -13.77 1.69 6.14
C ILE A 257 -15.17 1.07 6.05
N ASN A 258 -15.47 0.44 4.90
CA ASN A 258 -16.77 -0.20 4.70
C ASN A 258 -17.04 -1.30 5.72
N ALA A 259 -16.05 -2.12 6.05
CA ALA A 259 -16.19 -3.16 7.06
C ALA A 259 -16.45 -2.60 8.47
N VAL A 260 -15.75 -1.52 8.85
CA VAL A 260 -15.96 -0.82 10.14
C VAL A 260 -17.36 -0.20 10.20
N LEU A 261 -17.85 0.40 9.10
CA LEU A 261 -19.22 0.96 9.02
C LEU A 261 -20.32 -0.11 9.16
N GLN A 262 -20.02 -1.40 8.94
CA GLN A 262 -20.97 -2.50 9.12
C GLN A 262 -20.99 -3.09 10.54
N VAL A 263 -20.12 -2.63 11.46
CA VAL A 263 -20.12 -3.06 12.85
C VAL A 263 -21.46 -2.66 13.50
N PRO A 264 -22.22 -3.60 14.10
CA PRO A 264 -23.60 -3.36 14.51
C PRO A 264 -23.79 -2.16 15.44
N GLU A 265 -22.84 -1.93 16.35
CA GLU A 265 -22.88 -0.86 17.34
C GLU A 265 -22.12 0.41 16.93
N ILE A 266 -21.65 0.54 15.70
CA ILE A 266 -20.77 1.63 15.24
C ILE A 266 -21.30 3.03 15.60
N SER A 267 -22.61 3.24 15.49
CA SER A 267 -23.24 4.53 15.81
C SER A 267 -23.31 4.86 17.30
N SER A 268 -23.01 3.90 18.19
CA SER A 268 -22.97 4.10 19.63
C SER A 268 -21.55 4.33 20.18
N LEU A 269 -20.53 4.13 19.35
CA LEU A 269 -19.14 4.36 19.73
C LEU A 269 -18.79 5.84 19.71
N ASP A 270 -17.90 6.25 20.61
CA ASP A 270 -17.43 7.64 20.73
C ASP A 270 -16.12 7.83 19.96
N PHE A 271 -16.21 8.56 18.83
CA PHE A 271 -15.06 8.92 18.00
C PHE A 271 -14.58 10.37 18.21
N SER A 272 -14.98 11.04 19.31
CA SER A 272 -14.68 12.45 19.56
C SER A 272 -13.17 12.79 19.63
N LYS A 273 -12.30 11.81 19.89
CA LYS A 273 -10.85 11.97 19.87
C LYS A 273 -10.24 11.79 18.45
N LEU A 274 -10.96 11.12 17.56
CA LEU A 274 -10.50 10.88 16.21
C LEU A 274 -10.60 12.18 15.41
N ARG A 275 -9.48 12.73 14.98
CA ARG A 275 -9.44 14.00 14.22
C ARG A 275 -9.24 13.79 12.72
N LEU A 276 -8.66 12.64 12.32
CA LEU A 276 -8.26 12.41 10.94
C LEU A 276 -8.37 10.92 10.57
N ILE A 277 -9.00 10.66 9.44
CA ILE A 277 -8.87 9.39 8.71
C ILE A 277 -8.18 9.66 7.38
N GLU A 278 -7.03 9.04 7.18
CA GLU A 278 -6.36 8.95 5.90
C GLU A 278 -6.88 7.70 5.16
N TYR A 279 -7.13 7.81 3.87
CA TYR A 279 -7.55 6.65 3.07
C TYR A 279 -6.92 6.66 1.68
N GLY A 280 -6.83 5.52 1.03
CA GLY A 280 -6.24 5.42 -0.31
C GLY A 280 -6.05 3.98 -0.77
N ALA A 281 -5.14 3.78 -1.71
CA ALA A 281 -4.80 2.50 -2.36
C ALA A 281 -5.90 1.91 -3.29
N ALA A 282 -7.15 2.37 -3.18
CA ALA A 282 -8.27 1.97 -4.04
C ALA A 282 -9.26 3.14 -4.19
N PRO A 283 -10.11 3.14 -5.24
CA PRO A 283 -11.21 4.11 -5.36
C PRO A 283 -12.18 4.03 -4.19
N MET A 284 -12.66 5.19 -3.73
CA MET A 284 -13.67 5.31 -2.66
C MET A 284 -14.97 5.83 -3.25
N PRO A 285 -16.06 5.03 -3.31
CA PRO A 285 -17.36 5.51 -3.76
C PRO A 285 -17.85 6.68 -2.90
N GLN A 286 -18.37 7.74 -3.53
CA GLN A 286 -18.81 8.94 -2.81
C GLN A 286 -19.87 8.66 -1.72
N ALA A 287 -20.79 7.72 -1.97
CA ALA A 287 -21.79 7.34 -0.98
C ALA A 287 -21.16 6.73 0.29
N GLN A 288 -20.12 5.90 0.14
CA GLN A 288 -19.38 5.33 1.26
C GLN A 288 -18.57 6.40 2.00
N LEU A 289 -17.93 7.31 1.26
CA LEU A 289 -17.19 8.43 1.86
C LEU A 289 -18.10 9.31 2.71
N ARG A 290 -19.30 9.66 2.21
CA ARG A 290 -20.30 10.44 2.95
C ARG A 290 -20.72 9.72 4.22
N ALA A 291 -21.07 8.43 4.13
CA ALA A 291 -21.43 7.63 5.31
C ALA A 291 -20.29 7.58 6.34
N ALA A 292 -19.04 7.47 5.90
CA ALA A 292 -17.89 7.49 6.81
C ALA A 292 -17.71 8.87 7.49
N ILE A 293 -17.84 9.98 6.75
CA ILE A 293 -17.76 11.33 7.31
C ILE A 293 -18.87 11.54 8.36
N ASP A 294 -20.09 11.10 8.08
CA ASP A 294 -21.23 11.23 9.00
C ASP A 294 -21.05 10.41 10.28
N VAL A 295 -20.49 9.19 10.18
CA VAL A 295 -20.30 8.30 11.34
C VAL A 295 -19.10 8.74 12.19
N PHE A 296 -17.94 8.99 11.57
CA PHE A 296 -16.72 9.28 12.33
C PHE A 296 -16.63 10.75 12.79
N GLY A 297 -17.31 11.68 12.12
CA GLY A 297 -17.33 13.11 12.48
C GLY A 297 -15.98 13.80 12.48
N CYS A 298 -15.00 13.26 11.75
CA CYS A 298 -13.62 13.75 11.69
C CYS A 298 -13.23 14.20 10.27
N SER A 299 -12.03 14.76 10.13
CA SER A 299 -11.47 15.12 8.82
C SER A 299 -11.03 13.87 8.05
N PHE A 300 -11.14 13.93 6.72
CA PHE A 300 -10.67 12.89 5.81
C PHE A 300 -9.59 13.44 4.87
N VAL A 301 -8.64 12.60 4.51
CA VAL A 301 -7.58 12.91 3.55
C VAL A 301 -7.39 11.70 2.66
N GLN A 302 -7.45 11.90 1.33
CA GLN A 302 -7.17 10.82 0.38
C GLN A 302 -5.71 10.86 -0.07
N LEU A 303 -5.04 9.73 0.01
CA LEU A 303 -3.67 9.55 -0.43
C LEU A 303 -3.64 8.76 -1.74
N PHE A 304 -3.00 9.31 -2.76
CA PHE A 304 -2.73 8.62 -4.02
C PHE A 304 -1.23 8.51 -4.27
N GLY A 305 -0.81 7.34 -4.75
CA GLY A 305 0.59 7.13 -5.12
C GLY A 305 0.80 5.98 -6.07
N ALA A 306 1.93 6.01 -6.76
CA ALA A 306 2.37 4.94 -7.66
C ALA A 306 2.98 3.75 -6.91
N GLY A 307 2.45 3.43 -5.75
CA GLY A 307 2.82 2.24 -4.99
C GLY A 307 4.31 2.17 -4.63
N THR A 308 4.96 1.07 -5.00
CA THR A 308 6.37 0.80 -4.69
C THR A 308 7.31 1.76 -5.40
N GLU A 309 6.98 2.17 -6.61
CA GLU A 309 7.85 2.91 -7.50
C GLU A 309 7.91 4.41 -7.16
N GLY A 310 6.76 5.04 -6.87
CA GLY A 310 6.65 6.50 -6.76
C GLY A 310 6.33 7.04 -5.37
N GLY A 311 5.90 6.20 -4.43
CA GLY A 311 5.36 6.68 -3.15
C GLY A 311 4.11 7.54 -3.33
N MET A 312 3.86 8.47 -2.41
CA MET A 312 2.74 9.40 -2.45
C MET A 312 2.98 10.50 -3.49
N GLN A 313 2.08 10.64 -4.46
CA GLN A 313 2.20 11.57 -5.58
C GLN A 313 1.16 12.68 -5.58
N ALA A 314 -0.04 12.38 -5.13
CA ALA A 314 -1.12 13.35 -5.03
C ALA A 314 -1.92 13.15 -3.74
N ILE A 315 -2.59 14.21 -3.32
CA ILE A 315 -3.42 14.23 -2.11
C ILE A 315 -4.68 15.06 -2.34
N LEU A 316 -5.82 14.53 -1.90
CA LEU A 316 -7.03 15.32 -1.69
C LEU A 316 -7.06 15.72 -0.21
N PRO A 317 -6.80 16.99 0.12
CA PRO A 317 -6.65 17.43 1.49
C PRO A 317 -8.00 17.51 2.22
N ALA A 318 -7.96 17.66 3.53
CA ALA A 318 -9.16 17.67 4.38
C ALA A 318 -10.16 18.78 4.03
N GLU A 319 -9.69 19.95 3.65
CA GLU A 319 -10.50 21.11 3.26
C GLU A 319 -11.32 20.89 1.98
N ASP A 320 -10.95 19.92 1.16
CA ASP A 320 -11.65 19.58 -0.08
C ASP A 320 -12.68 18.44 0.09
N HIS A 321 -12.74 17.83 1.29
CA HIS A 321 -13.75 16.80 1.61
C HIS A 321 -15.10 17.43 2.00
N ILE A 322 -15.65 18.28 1.11
CA ILE A 322 -16.90 19.01 1.34
C ILE A 322 -18.08 18.21 0.82
N VAL A 323 -18.88 17.67 1.73
CA VAL A 323 -20.13 16.97 1.43
C VAL A 323 -21.27 17.97 1.35
N GLY A 324 -22.09 17.91 0.28
CA GLY A 324 -23.24 18.82 0.09
C GLY A 324 -22.87 20.23 -0.34
N GLY A 325 -21.66 20.42 -0.85
CA GLY A 325 -21.19 21.70 -1.42
C GLY A 325 -21.69 21.96 -2.85
N THR A 326 -21.01 22.86 -3.55
CA THR A 326 -21.27 23.16 -4.98
C THR A 326 -20.97 21.94 -5.86
N ASP A 327 -21.41 21.95 -7.12
CA ASP A 327 -21.11 20.87 -8.08
C ASP A 327 -19.59 20.67 -8.24
N VAL A 328 -18.81 21.73 -8.24
CA VAL A 328 -17.34 21.67 -8.31
C VAL A 328 -16.76 20.97 -7.08
N GLN A 329 -17.20 21.34 -5.88
CA GLN A 329 -16.77 20.71 -4.63
C GLN A 329 -17.17 19.23 -4.56
N THR A 330 -18.39 18.91 -4.99
CA THR A 330 -18.87 17.54 -5.07
C THR A 330 -18.05 16.70 -6.06
N ARG A 331 -17.69 17.29 -7.23
CA ARG A 331 -16.83 16.62 -8.21
C ARG A 331 -15.43 16.35 -7.65
N ARG A 332 -14.84 17.28 -6.86
CA ARG A 332 -13.52 17.09 -6.24
C ARG A 332 -13.44 15.87 -5.32
N LEU A 333 -14.52 15.45 -4.70
CA LEU A 333 -14.56 14.20 -3.91
C LEU A 333 -14.25 12.94 -4.73
N SER A 334 -14.34 13.01 -6.06
CA SER A 334 -13.95 11.92 -6.97
C SER A 334 -12.53 12.05 -7.49
N SER A 335 -11.82 13.13 -7.16
CA SER A 335 -10.43 13.33 -7.57
C SER A 335 -9.47 12.63 -6.63
N ILE A 336 -8.25 12.40 -7.08
CA ILE A 336 -7.11 12.03 -6.23
C ILE A 336 -6.38 13.26 -5.68
N GLY A 337 -6.98 14.45 -5.83
CA GLY A 337 -6.44 15.72 -5.39
C GLY A 337 -5.38 16.30 -6.32
N ARG A 338 -4.40 16.98 -5.73
CA ARG A 338 -3.32 17.69 -6.39
C ARG A 338 -1.95 17.12 -6.03
N PRO A 339 -0.88 17.43 -6.80
CA PRO A 339 0.47 16.98 -6.50
C PRO A 339 0.89 17.29 -5.06
N THR A 340 1.55 16.32 -4.41
CA THR A 340 2.12 16.50 -3.06
C THR A 340 3.36 17.40 -3.07
N ALA A 341 3.74 17.90 -1.91
CA ALA A 341 5.00 18.63 -1.72
C ALA A 341 6.19 17.85 -2.28
N PHE A 342 7.13 18.54 -2.91
CA PHE A 342 8.35 18.00 -3.51
C PHE A 342 8.13 17.04 -4.69
N THR A 343 6.91 16.91 -5.22
CA THR A 343 6.58 16.03 -6.35
C THR A 343 6.04 16.85 -7.50
N GLU A 344 6.67 16.72 -8.67
CA GLU A 344 6.13 17.24 -9.93
C GLU A 344 5.30 16.13 -10.57
N VAL A 345 4.04 16.43 -10.89
CA VAL A 345 3.12 15.50 -11.57
C VAL A 345 2.60 16.17 -12.84
N ARG A 346 2.53 15.42 -13.92
CA ARG A 346 1.92 15.84 -15.19
C ARG A 346 1.00 14.75 -15.71
N VAL A 347 0.00 15.17 -16.48
CA VAL A 347 -0.79 14.27 -17.32
C VAL A 347 -0.40 14.54 -18.76
N ILE A 348 0.06 13.52 -19.47
CA ILE A 348 0.60 13.65 -20.83
C ILE A 348 -0.13 12.75 -21.82
N ASN A 349 -0.22 13.19 -23.07
CA ASN A 349 -0.71 12.40 -24.19
C ASN A 349 0.37 11.43 -24.72
N GLU A 350 0.06 10.70 -25.81
CA GLU A 350 0.98 9.74 -26.43
C GLU A 350 2.23 10.40 -27.04
N ASP A 351 2.15 11.68 -27.40
CA ASP A 351 3.28 12.46 -27.91
C ASP A 351 4.18 13.00 -26.77
N GLY A 352 3.86 12.72 -25.50
CA GLY A 352 4.58 13.21 -24.33
C GLY A 352 4.27 14.66 -23.96
N MET A 353 3.25 15.27 -24.57
CA MET A 353 2.85 16.66 -24.31
C MET A 353 1.78 16.72 -23.21
N PRO A 354 1.78 17.76 -22.36
CA PRO A 354 0.72 17.96 -21.38
C PRO A 354 -0.66 18.02 -22.05
N VAL A 355 -1.64 17.33 -21.46
CA VAL A 355 -3.02 17.33 -21.94
C VAL A 355 -3.75 18.64 -21.60
N SER A 356 -4.80 18.96 -22.37
CA SER A 356 -5.75 20.03 -22.02
C SER A 356 -6.67 19.59 -20.85
N PRO A 357 -7.25 20.52 -20.07
CA PRO A 357 -8.22 20.17 -19.04
C PRO A 357 -9.36 19.29 -19.58
N GLY A 358 -9.61 18.16 -18.91
CA GLY A 358 -10.60 17.15 -19.28
C GLY A 358 -10.14 16.10 -20.31
N GLU A 359 -8.99 16.28 -20.95
CA GLU A 359 -8.39 15.30 -21.86
C GLU A 359 -7.72 14.18 -21.02
N ILE A 360 -7.83 12.93 -21.50
CA ILE A 360 -7.23 11.77 -20.83
C ILE A 360 -5.77 11.62 -21.26
N GLY A 361 -4.88 11.41 -20.29
CA GLY A 361 -3.49 11.12 -20.51
C GLY A 361 -2.87 10.25 -19.42
N GLU A 362 -1.60 9.91 -19.57
CA GLU A 362 -0.82 9.16 -18.59
C GLU A 362 -0.29 10.10 -17.49
N ILE A 363 -0.48 9.71 -16.22
CA ILE A 363 0.16 10.38 -15.08
C ILE A 363 1.65 10.01 -15.08
N ILE A 364 2.49 11.03 -15.13
CA ILE A 364 3.91 10.90 -14.90
C ILE A 364 4.33 11.75 -13.71
N SER A 365 5.34 11.29 -12.97
CA SER A 365 5.82 12.02 -11.80
C SER A 365 7.34 12.10 -11.73
N ARG A 366 7.83 13.18 -11.14
CA ARG A 366 9.25 13.40 -10.86
C ARG A 366 9.42 13.97 -9.46
N GLY A 367 10.32 13.38 -8.68
CA GLY A 367 10.59 13.85 -7.32
C GLY A 367 11.51 12.90 -6.55
N PRO A 368 11.95 13.30 -5.35
CA PRO A 368 12.89 12.52 -4.54
C PRO A 368 12.25 11.25 -3.94
N ALA A 369 10.93 11.10 -4.05
CA ALA A 369 10.18 9.93 -3.59
C ALA A 369 10.21 8.77 -4.58
N ASN A 370 10.60 8.99 -5.85
CA ASN A 370 10.65 7.94 -6.85
C ASN A 370 11.77 6.93 -6.55
N MET A 371 11.52 5.66 -6.87
CA MET A 371 12.54 4.61 -6.78
C MET A 371 13.78 4.98 -7.59
N ARG A 372 14.92 4.43 -7.22
CA ARG A 372 16.15 4.59 -8.02
C ARG A 372 16.12 3.75 -9.29
N GLU A 373 15.69 2.49 -9.19
CA GLU A 373 15.67 1.50 -10.26
C GLU A 373 14.86 0.28 -9.85
N TYR A 374 14.62 -0.66 -10.75
CA TYR A 374 14.25 -2.03 -10.40
C TYR A 374 15.51 -2.87 -10.21
N TRP A 375 15.57 -3.62 -9.10
CA TRP A 375 16.70 -4.47 -8.72
C TRP A 375 17.05 -5.48 -9.82
N GLY A 376 18.26 -5.35 -10.38
CA GLY A 376 18.75 -6.24 -11.44
C GLY A 376 17.95 -6.25 -12.74
N LYS A 377 17.11 -5.24 -13.01
CA LYS A 377 16.23 -5.18 -14.19
C LYS A 377 16.39 -3.85 -14.95
N PRO A 378 17.52 -3.65 -15.65
CA PRO A 378 17.82 -2.36 -16.32
C PRO A 378 16.83 -2.02 -17.43
N GLU A 379 16.34 -2.99 -18.22
CA GLU A 379 15.37 -2.74 -19.27
C GLU A 379 14.04 -2.25 -18.69
N ALA A 380 13.50 -2.95 -17.68
CA ALA A 380 12.27 -2.55 -17.01
C ALA A 380 12.42 -1.18 -16.31
N THR A 381 13.61 -0.87 -15.81
CA THR A 381 13.93 0.44 -15.25
C THR A 381 13.84 1.52 -16.33
N ALA A 382 14.47 1.32 -17.49
CA ALA A 382 14.44 2.26 -18.60
C ALA A 382 13.04 2.46 -19.20
N GLU A 383 12.19 1.43 -19.16
CA GLU A 383 10.78 1.52 -19.57
C GLU A 383 9.94 2.35 -18.61
N THR A 384 10.25 2.29 -17.32
CA THR A 384 9.46 2.92 -16.26
C THR A 384 9.98 4.29 -15.86
N LEU A 385 11.31 4.49 -15.87
CA LEU A 385 11.97 5.78 -15.60
C LEU A 385 12.56 6.34 -16.90
N ARG A 386 11.86 7.32 -17.51
CA ARG A 386 12.25 7.94 -18.77
C ARG A 386 12.57 9.41 -18.52
N ASP A 387 13.76 9.86 -18.87
CA ASP A 387 14.19 11.25 -18.73
C ASP A 387 13.94 11.84 -17.32
N GLY A 388 14.08 11.00 -16.28
CA GLY A 388 13.84 11.35 -14.87
C GLY A 388 12.36 11.36 -14.45
N TRP A 389 11.44 10.98 -15.34
CA TRP A 389 10.01 10.83 -15.06
C TRP A 389 9.64 9.36 -14.83
N LEU A 390 8.85 9.13 -13.79
CA LEU A 390 8.23 7.84 -13.50
C LEU A 390 6.92 7.70 -14.28
N HIS A 391 6.83 6.67 -15.09
CA HIS A 391 5.66 6.23 -15.84
C HIS A 391 5.05 5.00 -15.15
N ALA A 392 4.11 5.23 -14.25
CA ALA A 392 3.48 4.14 -13.49
C ALA A 392 2.29 3.49 -14.22
N GLY A 393 1.88 4.08 -15.36
CA GLY A 393 0.81 3.58 -16.19
C GLY A 393 -0.59 3.87 -15.67
N ASP A 394 -0.76 4.84 -14.76
CA ASP A 394 -2.06 5.32 -14.33
C ASP A 394 -2.56 6.41 -15.29
N MET A 395 -3.81 6.29 -15.74
CA MET A 395 -4.45 7.24 -16.67
C MET A 395 -5.36 8.19 -15.90
N ALA A 396 -5.33 9.48 -16.24
CA ALA A 396 -6.14 10.49 -15.58
C ALA A 396 -6.55 11.63 -16.51
N THR A 397 -7.48 12.44 -16.06
CA THR A 397 -7.70 13.81 -16.55
C THR A 397 -7.24 14.80 -15.49
N VAL A 398 -7.00 16.05 -15.90
CA VAL A 398 -6.73 17.17 -15.00
C VAL A 398 -7.78 18.26 -15.26
N ASP A 399 -8.23 18.94 -14.20
CA ASP A 399 -9.12 20.10 -14.37
C ASP A 399 -8.34 21.42 -14.38
N GLU A 400 -9.06 22.55 -14.57
CA GLU A 400 -8.49 23.89 -14.63
C GLU A 400 -7.82 24.32 -13.31
N ASP A 401 -8.25 23.73 -12.17
CA ASP A 401 -7.70 23.99 -10.83
C ASP A 401 -6.54 23.03 -10.47
N GLY A 402 -6.17 22.11 -11.38
CA GLY A 402 -5.06 21.16 -11.22
C GLY A 402 -5.42 19.89 -10.43
N TYR A 403 -6.71 19.61 -10.20
CA TYR A 403 -7.14 18.36 -9.61
C TYR A 403 -7.08 17.22 -10.63
N LEU A 404 -6.55 16.08 -10.18
CA LEU A 404 -6.37 14.89 -10.98
C LEU A 404 -7.53 13.91 -10.73
N TYR A 405 -8.09 13.39 -11.80
CA TYR A 405 -9.18 12.41 -11.74
C TYR A 405 -8.72 11.12 -12.40
N LEU A 406 -8.54 10.06 -11.61
CA LEU A 406 -8.17 8.76 -12.14
C LEU A 406 -9.25 8.25 -13.08
N VAL A 407 -8.82 7.80 -14.25
CA VAL A 407 -9.68 7.13 -15.23
C VAL A 407 -9.53 5.63 -15.10
N ASP A 408 -8.31 5.12 -15.23
CA ASP A 408 -7.96 3.69 -15.04
C ASP A 408 -6.45 3.48 -15.11
N ARG A 409 -6.04 2.20 -15.16
CA ARG A 409 -4.69 1.83 -15.55
C ARG A 409 -4.61 1.54 -17.05
N LYS A 410 -3.59 2.03 -17.71
CA LYS A 410 -3.34 1.82 -19.16
C LYS A 410 -3.46 0.36 -19.57
N LYS A 411 -2.99 -0.57 -18.74
CA LYS A 411 -3.04 -2.02 -18.96
C LYS A 411 -4.40 -2.68 -18.68
N ASP A 412 -5.28 -2.02 -17.94
CA ASP A 412 -6.60 -2.54 -17.60
C ASP A 412 -7.67 -2.02 -18.56
N MET A 413 -7.31 -1.05 -19.41
CA MET A 413 -8.15 -0.47 -20.46
C MET A 413 -8.59 -1.56 -21.45
N ILE A 414 -9.87 -1.58 -21.76
CA ILE A 414 -10.51 -2.51 -22.70
C ILE A 414 -10.57 -1.83 -24.06
N ILE A 415 -10.06 -2.50 -25.11
CA ILE A 415 -10.10 -1.97 -26.48
C ILE A 415 -11.19 -2.71 -27.25
N ARG A 416 -12.36 -2.08 -27.34
CA ARG A 416 -13.52 -2.64 -28.02
C ARG A 416 -13.78 -1.94 -29.35
N GLY A 417 -13.53 -2.63 -30.45
CA GLY A 417 -13.76 -2.08 -31.79
C GLY A 417 -12.98 -0.78 -32.08
N GLY A 418 -11.83 -0.60 -31.46
CA GLY A 418 -11.00 0.61 -31.56
C GLY A 418 -11.32 1.70 -30.53
N GLU A 419 -12.38 1.52 -29.72
CA GLU A 419 -12.74 2.45 -28.65
C GLU A 419 -12.09 2.02 -27.32
N ASN A 420 -11.50 2.99 -26.62
CA ASN A 420 -10.94 2.79 -25.31
C ASN A 420 -12.03 2.85 -24.24
N ILE A 421 -12.23 1.75 -23.52
CA ILE A 421 -13.18 1.66 -22.42
C ILE A 421 -12.40 1.47 -21.12
N TYR A 422 -12.73 2.29 -20.13
CA TYR A 422 -12.08 2.30 -18.84
C TYR A 422 -12.94 1.56 -17.80
N PRO A 423 -12.50 0.38 -17.32
CA PRO A 423 -13.22 -0.41 -16.34
C PRO A 423 -13.71 0.34 -15.12
N THR A 424 -12.88 1.23 -14.56
CA THR A 424 -13.21 1.98 -13.34
C THR A 424 -14.48 2.83 -13.49
N GLU A 425 -14.75 3.42 -14.64
CA GLU A 425 -15.99 4.18 -14.91
C GLU A 425 -17.22 3.29 -14.74
N ILE A 426 -17.13 2.06 -15.24
CA ILE A 426 -18.22 1.09 -15.18
C ILE A 426 -18.40 0.52 -13.78
N GLU A 427 -17.28 0.24 -13.10
CA GLU A 427 -17.26 -0.24 -11.70
C GLU A 427 -17.92 0.77 -10.76
N LEU A 428 -17.60 2.05 -10.90
CA LEU A 428 -18.21 3.12 -10.12
C LEU A 428 -19.71 3.22 -10.40
N ALA A 429 -20.13 3.17 -11.67
CA ALA A 429 -21.54 3.18 -12.02
C ALA A 429 -22.28 1.97 -11.44
N LEU A 430 -21.70 0.77 -11.48
CA LEU A 430 -22.27 -0.43 -10.88
C LEU A 430 -22.42 -0.30 -9.35
N CYS A 431 -21.44 0.28 -8.68
CA CYS A 431 -21.46 0.49 -7.23
C CYS A 431 -22.51 1.54 -6.76
N GLU A 432 -23.06 2.36 -7.67
CA GLU A 432 -24.22 3.21 -7.37
C GLU A 432 -25.53 2.43 -7.21
N HIS A 433 -25.57 1.19 -7.70
CA HIS A 433 -26.77 0.36 -7.55
C HIS A 433 -26.94 -0.06 -6.08
N PRO A 434 -28.12 0.15 -5.44
CA PRO A 434 -28.32 -0.05 -4.00
C PRO A 434 -28.06 -1.48 -3.51
N ARG A 435 -28.22 -2.47 -4.38
CA ARG A 435 -28.00 -3.90 -4.08
C ARG A 435 -26.59 -4.41 -4.45
N VAL A 436 -25.74 -3.59 -5.06
CA VAL A 436 -24.33 -3.94 -5.35
C VAL A 436 -23.45 -3.56 -4.17
N LEU A 437 -22.65 -4.50 -3.70
CA LEU A 437 -21.63 -4.27 -2.69
C LEU A 437 -20.34 -3.77 -3.34
N GLU A 438 -19.89 -4.49 -4.37
CA GLU A 438 -18.68 -4.17 -5.14
C GLU A 438 -18.74 -4.80 -6.54
N ALA A 439 -17.94 -4.28 -7.46
CA ALA A 439 -17.84 -4.79 -8.81
C ALA A 439 -16.40 -4.71 -9.34
N ALA A 440 -16.05 -5.62 -10.24
CA ALA A 440 -14.84 -5.58 -11.05
C ALA A 440 -15.22 -5.71 -12.53
N VAL A 441 -14.55 -4.96 -13.39
CA VAL A 441 -14.80 -5.00 -14.84
C VAL A 441 -13.48 -5.34 -15.55
N ILE A 442 -13.58 -6.27 -16.51
CA ILE A 442 -12.46 -6.76 -17.30
C ILE A 442 -12.81 -6.84 -18.78
N GLY A 443 -11.79 -6.78 -19.63
CA GLY A 443 -11.89 -7.14 -21.04
C GLY A 443 -11.84 -8.66 -21.22
N VAL A 444 -12.79 -9.21 -21.96
CA VAL A 444 -12.80 -10.62 -22.39
C VAL A 444 -12.70 -10.71 -23.90
N PRO A 445 -12.11 -11.78 -24.48
CA PRO A 445 -11.99 -11.94 -25.93
C PRO A 445 -13.36 -11.88 -26.63
N ASP A 446 -13.40 -11.19 -27.78
CA ASP A 446 -14.58 -11.12 -28.64
C ASP A 446 -14.13 -11.17 -30.10
N ASP A 447 -14.69 -12.09 -30.88
CA ASP A 447 -14.28 -12.33 -32.28
C ASP A 447 -14.58 -11.14 -33.20
N HIS A 448 -15.57 -10.31 -32.87
CA HIS A 448 -15.97 -9.17 -33.70
C HIS A 448 -15.34 -7.86 -33.25
N TRP A 449 -15.27 -7.63 -31.94
CA TRP A 449 -14.83 -6.36 -31.36
C TRP A 449 -13.38 -6.38 -30.84
N GLY A 450 -12.73 -7.57 -30.88
CA GLY A 450 -11.43 -7.80 -30.27
C GLY A 450 -11.54 -8.08 -28.79
N GLU A 451 -12.12 -7.14 -28.03
CA GLU A 451 -12.47 -7.30 -26.63
C GLU A 451 -13.92 -6.88 -26.38
N ASN A 452 -14.51 -7.45 -25.33
CA ASN A 452 -15.81 -7.04 -24.86
C ASN A 452 -15.79 -6.81 -23.33
N VAL A 453 -16.73 -5.99 -22.86
CA VAL A 453 -16.85 -5.63 -21.44
C VAL A 453 -17.54 -6.76 -20.67
N HIS A 454 -16.86 -7.29 -19.66
CA HIS A 454 -17.41 -8.28 -18.73
C HIS A 454 -17.36 -7.72 -17.31
N ALA A 455 -18.50 -7.77 -16.59
CA ALA A 455 -18.60 -7.32 -15.22
C ALA A 455 -18.74 -8.50 -14.25
N ILE A 456 -17.97 -8.49 -13.18
CA ILE A 456 -18.07 -9.42 -12.06
C ILE A 456 -18.63 -8.64 -10.87
N VAL A 457 -19.78 -9.06 -10.33
CA VAL A 457 -20.56 -8.31 -9.36
C VAL A 457 -20.73 -9.10 -8.07
N VAL A 458 -20.49 -8.45 -6.93
CA VAL A 458 -20.82 -8.95 -5.60
C VAL A 458 -22.05 -8.19 -5.11
N THR A 459 -23.11 -8.91 -4.74
CA THR A 459 -24.33 -8.31 -4.18
C THR A 459 -24.20 -8.10 -2.67
N ARG A 460 -24.97 -7.16 -2.12
CA ARG A 460 -25.05 -7.00 -0.67
C ARG A 460 -25.64 -8.25 0.00
N PRO A 461 -25.29 -8.54 1.25
CA PRO A 461 -25.84 -9.69 1.96
C PRO A 461 -27.36 -9.73 1.95
N GLY A 462 -27.92 -10.87 1.53
CA GLY A 462 -29.38 -11.08 1.42
C GLY A 462 -30.05 -10.48 0.18
N GLU A 463 -29.31 -9.77 -0.68
CA GLU A 463 -29.82 -9.19 -1.91
C GLU A 463 -29.58 -10.11 -3.11
N THR A 464 -30.43 -10.02 -4.11
CA THR A 464 -30.30 -10.71 -5.40
C THR A 464 -30.49 -9.74 -6.56
N LEU A 465 -29.75 -9.97 -7.64
CA LEU A 465 -29.82 -9.20 -8.88
C LEU A 465 -29.85 -10.15 -10.07
N THR A 466 -30.56 -9.76 -11.11
CA THR A 466 -30.49 -10.42 -12.40
C THR A 466 -29.56 -9.69 -13.36
N VAL A 467 -29.04 -10.39 -14.36
CA VAL A 467 -28.19 -9.81 -15.42
C VAL A 467 -28.93 -8.65 -16.11
N ASP A 468 -30.23 -8.82 -16.42
CA ASP A 468 -31.01 -7.80 -17.11
C ASP A 468 -31.19 -6.53 -16.27
N GLU A 469 -31.39 -6.64 -14.95
CA GLU A 469 -31.47 -5.48 -14.04
C GLU A 469 -30.19 -4.68 -14.04
N VAL A 470 -29.04 -5.36 -13.97
CA VAL A 470 -27.71 -4.70 -13.98
C VAL A 470 -27.44 -4.04 -15.33
N ILE A 471 -27.72 -4.73 -16.45
CA ILE A 471 -27.53 -4.16 -17.80
C ILE A 471 -28.43 -2.94 -18.00
N GLU A 472 -29.71 -3.00 -17.58
CA GLU A 472 -30.63 -1.87 -17.71
C GLU A 472 -30.19 -0.68 -16.84
N PHE A 473 -29.68 -0.94 -15.62
CA PHE A 473 -29.13 0.09 -14.75
C PHE A 473 -27.94 0.80 -15.40
N CYS A 474 -27.03 0.02 -16.02
CA CYS A 474 -25.88 0.57 -16.77
C CYS A 474 -26.32 1.35 -18.02
N ARG A 475 -27.36 0.90 -18.73
CA ARG A 475 -27.88 1.57 -19.94
C ARG A 475 -28.35 3.00 -19.67
N GLN A 476 -28.85 3.27 -18.48
CA GLN A 476 -29.34 4.60 -18.09
C GLN A 476 -28.20 5.57 -17.70
N ARG A 477 -26.98 5.07 -17.51
CA ARG A 477 -25.86 5.83 -16.94
C ARG A 477 -24.63 5.88 -17.83
N LEU A 478 -24.45 4.88 -18.68
CA LEU A 478 -23.25 4.72 -19.51
C LEU A 478 -23.59 4.78 -21.00
N ALA A 479 -22.64 5.24 -21.78
CA ALA A 479 -22.74 5.14 -23.24
C ALA A 479 -22.90 3.67 -23.68
N SER A 480 -23.64 3.40 -24.75
CA SER A 480 -24.05 2.06 -25.13
C SER A 480 -22.88 1.08 -25.35
N TYR A 481 -21.75 1.57 -25.82
CA TYR A 481 -20.56 0.75 -26.07
C TYR A 481 -19.79 0.40 -24.79
N LYS A 482 -19.98 1.13 -23.70
CA LYS A 482 -19.35 0.90 -22.38
C LYS A 482 -20.13 -0.09 -21.51
N LYS A 483 -21.43 -0.30 -21.75
CA LYS A 483 -22.22 -1.22 -20.92
C LYS A 483 -21.65 -2.64 -20.98
N PRO A 484 -21.68 -3.40 -19.88
CA PRO A 484 -21.26 -4.79 -19.87
C PRO A 484 -22.05 -5.62 -20.91
N ALA A 485 -21.32 -6.44 -21.66
CA ALA A 485 -21.91 -7.42 -22.57
C ALA A 485 -22.30 -8.71 -21.85
N SER A 486 -21.60 -8.99 -20.73
CA SER A 486 -21.87 -10.15 -19.88
C SER A 486 -21.61 -9.79 -18.41
N ILE A 487 -22.27 -10.50 -17.50
CA ILE A 487 -22.21 -10.29 -16.06
C ILE A 487 -22.08 -11.64 -15.37
N GLU A 488 -21.18 -11.72 -14.41
CA GLU A 488 -21.04 -12.85 -13.49
C GLU A 488 -21.29 -12.37 -12.06
N PHE A 489 -22.01 -13.15 -11.26
CA PHE A 489 -22.20 -12.90 -9.84
C PHE A 489 -21.33 -13.83 -9.03
N VAL A 490 -20.59 -13.26 -8.07
CA VAL A 490 -19.67 -13.99 -7.18
C VAL A 490 -19.89 -13.57 -5.73
N ASP A 491 -19.49 -14.42 -4.79
CA ASP A 491 -19.58 -14.11 -3.36
C ASP A 491 -18.49 -13.14 -2.92
N VAL A 492 -17.29 -13.20 -3.55
CA VAL A 492 -16.14 -12.38 -3.20
C VAL A 492 -15.22 -12.18 -4.41
N LEU A 493 -14.63 -10.98 -4.53
CA LEU A 493 -13.62 -10.69 -5.54
C LEU A 493 -12.20 -11.06 -5.02
N PRO A 494 -11.34 -11.64 -5.86
CA PRO A 494 -9.96 -11.95 -5.48
C PRO A 494 -9.18 -10.67 -5.23
N ARG A 495 -8.43 -10.65 -4.12
CA ARG A 495 -7.65 -9.48 -3.69
C ARG A 495 -6.23 -9.84 -3.32
N ASN A 496 -5.31 -8.92 -3.56
CA ASN A 496 -3.98 -9.00 -3.00
C ASN A 496 -3.97 -8.60 -1.51
N ALA A 497 -2.81 -8.73 -0.88
CA ALA A 497 -2.63 -8.42 0.55
C ALA A 497 -2.90 -6.95 0.92
N SER A 498 -2.80 -6.03 -0.03
CA SER A 498 -3.14 -4.61 0.17
C SER A 498 -4.63 -4.30 -0.07
N GLY A 499 -5.45 -5.34 -0.28
CA GLY A 499 -6.89 -5.19 -0.53
C GLY A 499 -7.27 -4.86 -1.97
N LYS A 500 -6.31 -4.77 -2.91
CA LYS A 500 -6.55 -4.45 -4.32
C LYS A 500 -7.08 -5.68 -5.08
N ILE A 501 -8.13 -5.48 -5.88
CA ILE A 501 -8.71 -6.53 -6.72
C ILE A 501 -7.68 -7.03 -7.75
N LEU A 502 -7.56 -8.35 -7.86
CA LEU A 502 -6.64 -9.02 -8.79
C LEU A 502 -7.34 -9.28 -10.13
N LYS A 503 -7.50 -8.21 -10.96
CA LYS A 503 -8.14 -8.32 -12.28
C LYS A 503 -7.48 -9.35 -13.19
N ARG A 504 -6.18 -9.63 -13.03
CA ARG A 504 -5.49 -10.69 -13.77
C ARG A 504 -6.11 -12.06 -13.52
N GLU A 505 -6.36 -12.41 -12.26
CA GLU A 505 -6.98 -13.70 -11.92
C GLU A 505 -8.41 -13.81 -12.48
N LEU A 506 -9.13 -12.69 -12.53
CA LEU A 506 -10.45 -12.63 -13.13
C LEU A 506 -10.42 -12.79 -14.67
N ARG A 507 -9.35 -12.31 -15.33
CA ARG A 507 -9.19 -12.42 -16.79
C ARG A 507 -8.71 -13.80 -17.22
N GLU A 508 -7.83 -14.44 -16.44
CA GLU A 508 -7.13 -15.67 -16.81
C GLU A 508 -8.04 -16.77 -17.40
N PRO A 509 -9.24 -17.08 -16.82
CA PRO A 509 -10.13 -18.09 -17.37
C PRO A 509 -10.60 -17.82 -18.81
N TYR A 510 -10.73 -16.55 -19.19
CA TYR A 510 -11.25 -16.13 -20.51
C TYR A 510 -10.15 -16.05 -21.58
N TRP A 511 -8.90 -15.79 -21.17
CA TRP A 511 -7.79 -15.59 -22.11
C TRP A 511 -6.90 -16.80 -22.30
N LYS A 512 -7.07 -17.86 -21.49
CA LYS A 512 -6.23 -19.06 -21.48
C LYS A 512 -6.11 -19.73 -22.86
N ASP A 513 -7.16 -19.67 -23.68
CA ASP A 513 -7.24 -20.30 -25.00
C ASP A 513 -7.18 -19.27 -26.16
N ALA A 514 -7.08 -17.98 -25.89
CA ALA A 514 -7.17 -16.92 -26.89
C ALA A 514 -5.85 -16.56 -27.59
N GLY A 515 -4.75 -17.27 -27.30
CA GLY A 515 -3.45 -17.12 -28.00
C GLY A 515 -2.75 -15.76 -27.84
N ARG A 516 -3.24 -14.90 -26.95
CA ARG A 516 -2.60 -13.64 -26.55
C ARG A 516 -2.16 -13.72 -25.09
N SER A 517 -0.92 -13.32 -24.82
CA SER A 517 -0.48 -13.03 -23.43
C SER A 517 -1.08 -11.70 -22.99
N ILE A 518 -1.72 -11.68 -21.85
CA ILE A 518 -2.30 -10.49 -21.19
C ILE A 518 -1.22 -9.83 -20.33
#